data_0f407f4a9e368f29c5059faae42d9857
#
_entry.id   0f407f4a9e368f29c5059faae42d9857
#
_cell.length_a   1.000
_cell.length_b   1.000
_cell.length_c   1.000
_cell.angle_alpha   90.00
_cell.angle_beta   90.00
_cell.angle_gamma   90.00
#
_symmetry.space_group_name_H-M   'P 1'
#
loop_
_entity.id
_entity.type
_entity.pdbx_description
1 polymer ?
#
loop_
_entity_poly.entity_id
_entity_poly.type
_entity_poly.pdbx_seq_one_letter_code
_entity_poly.pdbx_strand_id
1 'polypeptide(L)'
;RNKPELQGEAISARLRAQLQGEIVDGLVNVFGAPPVEGLGTAGGFKVVIEDRGDSGSEAIQQTADHIVASASANTGLEGLFTSFRANTPWLYLNIDRDKVNAMGVGMDEVFNTLQVYLGSLYVNDFNQFGRTWQVNVQGEANFRKQIDDLKQLKIRNLRGGMAPFGSMAGIEDRSGPVMIVRYNMYPAAAINGSPAPGTSSGQAIQMMNDVVSKELPPSMRSEWTELALLQLDTGNTAMVVFALAVVLVFLVLAAQYESWSLPFSVILVVPMCLLCSVIGVQMASMDINIFTQIGFVVLVGLACKNAILIVEFAKARREEGVPRYQATLDACQLRLRPIMMTSFAFILGVVPLVWSKGAGAEMRQALGTAVFGGMLGVTLFGIFLTPVFYFVIQWLNDLIARDHGTPPPANRPRPDDHHVNGHVVIEPQPVETELAEPTYT
;
A
#
# COMPACT_ATOMS: atom_id res chain seq x y z
N ARG A 1 9.65 -22.74 -4.34
CA ARG A 1 9.41 -21.37 -3.81
C ARG A 1 10.05 -21.11 -2.43
N ASN A 2 10.48 -22.14 -1.70
CA ASN A 2 11.08 -21.99 -0.37
C ASN A 2 12.62 -21.79 -0.38
N LYS A 3 13.25 -21.78 -1.55
CA LYS A 3 14.69 -21.54 -1.68
C LYS A 3 14.95 -20.03 -1.76
N PRO A 4 15.92 -19.48 -1.00
CA PRO A 4 16.26 -18.05 -1.03
C PRO A 4 16.57 -17.54 -2.44
N GLU A 5 17.21 -18.36 -3.27
CA GLU A 5 17.58 -18.07 -4.67
C GLU A 5 16.39 -17.85 -5.62
N LEU A 6 15.18 -18.32 -5.22
CA LEU A 6 13.94 -18.20 -5.99
C LEU A 6 13.03 -17.06 -5.48
N GLN A 7 13.52 -16.22 -4.59
CA GLN A 7 12.83 -15.01 -4.15
C GLN A 7 12.90 -13.93 -5.23
N GLY A 8 11.88 -13.10 -5.34
CA GLY A 8 11.80 -12.06 -6.37
C GLY A 8 12.99 -11.11 -6.37
N GLU A 9 13.47 -10.70 -5.20
CA GLU A 9 14.65 -9.85 -5.03
C GLU A 9 15.93 -10.51 -5.53
N ALA A 10 16.15 -11.80 -5.17
CA ALA A 10 17.33 -12.55 -5.62
C ALA A 10 17.31 -12.79 -7.14
N ILE A 11 16.14 -13.04 -7.72
CA ILE A 11 15.95 -13.16 -9.16
C ILE A 11 16.21 -11.83 -9.85
N SER A 12 15.64 -10.73 -9.34
CA SER A 12 15.84 -9.38 -9.90
C SER A 12 17.29 -8.95 -9.86
N ALA A 13 17.99 -9.19 -8.73
CA ALA A 13 19.41 -8.90 -8.59
C ALA A 13 20.27 -9.70 -9.58
N ARG A 14 20.00 -10.99 -9.73
CA ARG A 14 20.70 -11.85 -10.69
C ARG A 14 20.44 -11.43 -12.13
N LEU A 15 19.19 -11.14 -12.49
CA LEU A 15 18.83 -10.66 -13.83
C LEU A 15 19.48 -9.31 -14.13
N ARG A 16 19.49 -8.38 -13.17
CA ARG A 16 20.14 -7.07 -13.31
C ARG A 16 21.64 -7.25 -13.60
N ALA A 17 22.33 -8.06 -12.78
CA ALA A 17 23.76 -8.30 -12.96
C ALA A 17 24.08 -8.98 -14.30
N GLN A 18 23.29 -9.96 -14.71
CA GLN A 18 23.49 -10.68 -15.96
C GLN A 18 23.21 -9.78 -17.17
N LEU A 19 22.06 -9.09 -17.18
CA LEU A 19 21.66 -8.28 -18.34
C LEU A 19 22.53 -7.03 -18.50
N GLN A 20 23.02 -6.42 -17.41
CA GLN A 20 23.99 -5.32 -17.49
C GLN A 20 25.34 -5.74 -18.06
N GLY A 21 25.73 -7.00 -17.87
CA GLY A 21 26.95 -7.54 -18.45
C GLY A 21 26.82 -7.99 -19.91
N GLU A 22 25.63 -8.46 -20.31
CA GLU A 22 25.39 -8.99 -21.66
C GLU A 22 24.91 -7.91 -22.67
N ILE A 23 24.18 -6.89 -22.20
CA ILE A 23 23.59 -5.85 -23.05
C ILE A 23 24.44 -4.57 -22.94
N VAL A 24 25.25 -4.31 -23.96
CA VAL A 24 26.14 -3.15 -24.02
C VAL A 24 25.43 -1.93 -24.64
N ASP A 25 24.47 -2.19 -25.56
CA ASP A 25 23.83 -1.15 -26.37
C ASP A 25 22.54 -0.59 -25.75
N GLY A 26 22.23 -0.95 -24.50
CA GLY A 26 20.99 -0.55 -23.83
C GLY A 26 21.10 -0.50 -22.32
N LEU A 27 20.27 0.35 -21.70
CA LEU A 27 20.12 0.39 -20.25
C LEU A 27 18.98 -0.54 -19.82
N VAL A 28 19.31 -1.60 -19.07
CA VAL A 28 18.34 -2.54 -18.55
C VAL A 28 18.15 -2.33 -17.06
N ASN A 29 16.94 -1.97 -16.68
CA ASN A 29 16.53 -1.85 -15.29
C ASN A 29 15.53 -2.96 -14.93
N VAL A 30 15.74 -3.60 -13.79
CA VAL A 30 14.84 -4.61 -13.23
C VAL A 30 14.35 -4.10 -11.88
N PHE A 31 13.05 -3.93 -11.74
CA PHE A 31 12.41 -3.44 -10.53
C PHE A 31 11.30 -4.38 -10.08
N GLY A 32 11.00 -4.36 -8.78
CA GLY A 32 9.93 -5.14 -8.17
C GLY A 32 8.55 -4.60 -8.53
N ALA A 33 7.52 -5.39 -8.24
CA ALA A 33 6.14 -4.93 -8.31
C ALA A 33 5.86 -3.87 -7.23
N PRO A 34 4.92 -2.93 -7.48
CA PRO A 34 4.50 -1.97 -6.46
C PRO A 34 3.94 -2.70 -5.25
N PRO A 35 4.14 -2.18 -4.02
CA PRO A 35 3.65 -2.81 -2.80
C PRO A 35 2.11 -2.85 -2.72
N VAL A 36 1.43 -1.90 -3.36
CA VAL A 36 -0.03 -1.82 -3.47
C VAL A 36 -0.43 -1.75 -4.94
N GLU A 37 -1.30 -2.66 -5.38
CA GLU A 37 -1.83 -2.63 -6.74
C GLU A 37 -2.64 -1.34 -7.00
N GLY A 38 -2.37 -0.70 -8.14
CA GLY A 38 -3.02 0.56 -8.52
C GLY A 38 -2.36 1.83 -7.97
N LEU A 39 -1.44 1.70 -7.02
CA LEU A 39 -0.65 2.82 -6.48
C LEU A 39 0.81 2.70 -6.93
N GLY A 40 1.04 2.95 -8.22
CA GLY A 40 2.36 2.91 -8.80
C GLY A 40 2.54 1.84 -9.87
N THR A 41 3.60 2.00 -10.67
CA THR A 41 3.98 1.08 -11.75
C THR A 41 5.14 0.17 -11.39
N ALA A 42 5.92 0.56 -10.38
CA ALA A 42 7.09 -0.18 -9.89
C ALA A 42 7.20 -0.02 -8.36
N GLY A 43 7.95 -0.94 -7.73
CA GLY A 43 8.35 -0.80 -6.33
C GLY A 43 9.34 0.35 -6.16
N GLY A 44 9.36 0.95 -4.96
CA GLY A 44 10.20 2.10 -4.63
C GLY A 44 9.43 3.43 -4.63
N PHE A 45 10.10 4.51 -4.99
CA PHE A 45 9.53 5.85 -5.06
C PHE A 45 9.62 6.45 -6.46
N LYS A 46 8.80 7.46 -6.72
CA LYS A 46 8.79 8.21 -7.97
C LYS A 46 8.65 9.71 -7.69
N VAL A 47 9.59 10.46 -8.23
CA VAL A 47 9.54 11.92 -8.26
C VAL A 47 9.45 12.41 -9.71
N VAL A 48 8.63 13.40 -9.95
CA VAL A 48 8.39 13.98 -11.29
C VAL A 48 9.02 15.36 -11.32
N ILE A 49 9.82 15.62 -12.34
CA ILE A 49 10.41 16.93 -12.63
C ILE A 49 9.55 17.60 -13.69
N GLU A 50 8.91 18.71 -13.35
CA GLU A 50 8.04 19.51 -14.22
C GLU A 50 8.82 20.69 -14.81
N ASP A 51 8.74 20.91 -16.09
CA ASP A 51 9.22 22.14 -16.74
C ASP A 51 8.10 23.19 -16.76
N ARG A 52 8.21 24.16 -15.88
CA ARG A 52 7.27 25.28 -15.79
C ARG A 52 7.73 26.52 -16.53
N GLY A 53 8.98 26.51 -16.97
CA GLY A 53 9.63 27.64 -17.69
C GLY A 53 9.71 27.47 -19.21
N ASP A 54 9.14 26.39 -19.77
CA ASP A 54 9.21 26.05 -21.19
C ASP A 54 10.66 25.94 -21.70
N SER A 55 11.50 25.31 -20.88
CA SER A 55 12.94 25.13 -21.17
C SER A 55 13.18 24.06 -22.26
N GLY A 56 12.19 23.24 -22.55
CA GLY A 56 12.20 22.24 -23.61
C GLY A 56 12.65 20.84 -23.15
N SER A 57 12.36 19.86 -24.02
CA SER A 57 12.58 18.44 -23.72
C SER A 57 14.02 18.06 -23.41
N GLU A 58 14.98 18.72 -24.07
CA GLU A 58 16.42 18.47 -23.86
C GLU A 58 16.87 18.94 -22.47
N ALA A 59 16.42 20.13 -22.03
CA ALA A 59 16.71 20.63 -20.69
C ALA A 59 16.09 19.73 -19.60
N ILE A 60 14.88 19.23 -19.82
CA ILE A 60 14.25 18.27 -18.91
C ILE A 60 15.09 16.99 -18.79
N GLN A 61 15.55 16.43 -19.91
CA GLN A 61 16.40 15.24 -19.90
C GLN A 61 17.71 15.49 -19.16
N GLN A 62 18.43 16.57 -19.51
CA GLN A 62 19.71 16.91 -18.89
C GLN A 62 19.56 17.06 -17.37
N THR A 63 18.52 17.77 -16.93
CA THR A 63 18.23 17.96 -15.50
C THR A 63 17.90 16.63 -14.82
N ALA A 64 17.06 15.78 -15.43
CA ALA A 64 16.71 14.48 -14.86
C ALA A 64 17.93 13.55 -14.78
N ASP A 65 18.75 13.48 -15.82
CA ASP A 65 19.97 12.66 -15.85
C ASP A 65 21.01 13.18 -14.83
N HIS A 66 21.15 14.50 -14.67
CA HIS A 66 22.02 15.10 -13.65
C HIS A 66 21.57 14.77 -12.21
N ILE A 67 20.27 14.88 -11.93
CA ILE A 67 19.69 14.53 -10.64
C ILE A 67 19.91 13.02 -10.37
N VAL A 68 19.68 12.14 -11.35
CA VAL A 68 19.94 10.70 -11.22
C VAL A 68 21.41 10.44 -10.91
N ALA A 69 22.33 11.10 -11.59
CA ALA A 69 23.77 10.94 -11.35
C ALA A 69 24.17 11.41 -9.93
N SER A 70 23.72 12.60 -9.52
CA SER A 70 23.99 13.15 -8.19
C SER A 70 23.37 12.30 -7.07
N ALA A 71 22.15 11.83 -7.27
CA ALA A 71 21.45 10.99 -6.28
C ALA A 71 22.07 9.58 -6.19
N SER A 72 22.61 9.04 -7.28
CA SER A 72 23.28 7.73 -7.29
C SER A 72 24.60 7.71 -6.50
N ALA A 73 25.16 8.86 -6.14
CA ALA A 73 26.30 8.98 -5.23
C ALA A 73 25.90 8.68 -3.76
N ASN A 74 24.62 8.72 -3.41
CA ASN A 74 24.13 8.39 -2.07
C ASN A 74 23.98 6.88 -1.89
N THR A 75 24.65 6.31 -0.92
CA THR A 75 24.61 4.86 -0.63
C THR A 75 23.24 4.37 -0.13
N GLY A 76 22.37 5.27 0.27
CA GLY A 76 21.01 4.97 0.72
C GLY A 76 19.98 4.85 -0.40
N LEU A 77 20.35 5.15 -1.65
CA LEU A 77 19.49 5.10 -2.82
C LEU A 77 20.02 4.10 -3.85
N GLU A 78 19.14 3.33 -4.47
CA GLU A 78 19.53 2.33 -5.46
C GLU A 78 18.55 2.30 -6.65
N GLY A 79 19.04 1.88 -7.81
CA GLY A 79 18.20 1.67 -8.98
C GLY A 79 17.56 2.95 -9.54
N LEU A 80 18.24 4.09 -9.37
CA LEU A 80 17.78 5.39 -9.88
C LEU A 80 17.86 5.43 -11.40
N PHE A 81 16.76 5.81 -12.04
CA PHE A 81 16.73 6.00 -13.49
C PHE A 81 15.59 6.91 -13.92
N THR A 82 15.75 7.51 -15.10
CA THR A 82 14.66 8.12 -15.85
C THR A 82 14.49 7.42 -17.21
N SER A 83 13.26 7.19 -17.60
CA SER A 83 12.93 6.64 -18.94
C SER A 83 12.71 7.74 -19.97
N PHE A 84 12.72 9.00 -19.57
CA PHE A 84 12.54 10.13 -20.49
C PHE A 84 13.77 10.29 -21.37
N ARG A 85 13.55 10.38 -22.70
CA ARG A 85 14.58 10.61 -23.70
C ARG A 85 14.09 11.67 -24.69
N ALA A 86 14.79 12.76 -24.78
CA ALA A 86 14.48 13.86 -25.69
C ALA A 86 14.96 13.60 -27.12
N ASN A 87 16.06 12.86 -27.27
CA ASN A 87 16.79 12.69 -28.53
C ASN A 87 16.79 11.23 -28.98
N THR A 88 15.61 10.67 -29.20
CA THR A 88 15.48 9.34 -29.82
C THR A 88 15.53 9.49 -31.33
N PRO A 89 16.29 8.62 -32.06
CA PRO A 89 16.33 8.64 -33.51
C PRO A 89 14.96 8.35 -34.13
N TRP A 90 14.53 9.18 -35.07
CA TRP A 90 13.28 9.04 -35.80
C TRP A 90 13.54 9.12 -37.30
N LEU A 91 12.79 8.37 -38.07
CA LEU A 91 12.70 8.54 -39.51
C LEU A 91 11.49 9.40 -39.84
N TYR A 92 11.73 10.57 -40.35
CA TYR A 92 10.67 11.48 -40.80
C TYR A 92 10.37 11.22 -42.27
N LEU A 93 9.15 10.89 -42.59
CA LEU A 93 8.67 10.66 -43.94
C LEU A 93 8.06 11.94 -44.48
N ASN A 94 8.82 12.67 -45.28
CA ASN A 94 8.35 13.89 -45.94
C ASN A 94 7.61 13.52 -47.23
N ILE A 95 6.29 13.35 -47.13
CA ILE A 95 5.45 12.92 -48.24
C ILE A 95 5.04 14.13 -49.09
N ASP A 96 5.43 14.10 -50.36
CA ASP A 96 5.05 15.12 -51.34
C ASP A 96 3.64 14.84 -51.86
N ARG A 97 2.66 15.56 -51.33
CA ARG A 97 1.24 15.35 -51.66
C ARG A 97 0.92 15.65 -53.10
N ASP A 98 1.61 16.59 -53.73
CA ASP A 98 1.38 16.92 -55.13
C ASP A 98 1.87 15.80 -56.04
N LYS A 99 2.99 15.19 -55.76
CA LYS A 99 3.48 14.02 -56.47
C LYS A 99 2.56 12.77 -56.26
N VAL A 100 2.07 12.56 -55.03
CA VAL A 100 1.13 11.49 -54.75
C VAL A 100 -0.13 11.63 -55.62
N ASN A 101 -0.70 12.84 -55.69
CA ASN A 101 -1.87 13.11 -56.49
C ASN A 101 -1.57 13.02 -58.01
N ALA A 102 -0.42 13.52 -58.47
CA ALA A 102 0.00 13.44 -59.86
C ALA A 102 0.18 11.99 -60.35
N MET A 103 0.61 11.08 -59.46
CA MET A 103 0.72 9.64 -59.72
C MET A 103 -0.62 8.89 -59.62
N GLY A 104 -1.67 9.60 -59.26
CA GLY A 104 -3.00 9.00 -59.08
C GLY A 104 -3.09 8.04 -57.89
N VAL A 105 -2.30 8.28 -56.83
CA VAL A 105 -2.32 7.51 -55.59
C VAL A 105 -3.18 8.24 -54.58
N GLY A 106 -4.04 7.53 -53.85
CA GLY A 106 -4.78 8.08 -52.73
C GLY A 106 -3.87 8.23 -51.52
N MET A 107 -4.01 9.32 -50.78
CA MET A 107 -3.23 9.52 -49.53
C MET A 107 -3.56 8.43 -48.48
N ASP A 108 -4.79 7.97 -48.43
CA ASP A 108 -5.24 6.85 -47.61
C ASP A 108 -4.48 5.55 -47.93
N GLU A 109 -4.27 5.24 -49.23
CA GLU A 109 -3.48 4.09 -49.66
C GLU A 109 -2.01 4.20 -49.26
N VAL A 110 -1.45 5.43 -49.25
CA VAL A 110 -0.09 5.67 -48.75
C VAL A 110 0.00 5.30 -47.28
N PHE A 111 -0.88 5.85 -46.46
CA PHE A 111 -0.85 5.59 -45.01
C PHE A 111 -1.23 4.16 -44.67
N ASN A 112 -2.22 3.54 -45.33
CA ASN A 112 -2.57 2.14 -45.16
C ASN A 112 -1.39 1.23 -45.44
N THR A 113 -0.68 1.48 -46.55
CA THR A 113 0.50 0.69 -46.92
C THR A 113 1.59 0.79 -45.87
N LEU A 114 1.91 2.02 -45.41
CA LEU A 114 2.89 2.24 -44.35
C LEU A 114 2.47 1.59 -43.04
N GLN A 115 1.19 1.69 -42.67
CA GLN A 115 0.67 1.06 -41.48
C GLN A 115 0.81 -0.45 -41.54
N VAL A 116 0.40 -1.10 -42.63
CA VAL A 116 0.49 -2.55 -42.75
C VAL A 116 1.93 -3.04 -42.73
N TYR A 117 2.82 -2.40 -43.47
CA TYR A 117 4.19 -2.85 -43.58
C TYR A 117 5.02 -2.54 -42.32
N LEU A 118 4.86 -1.36 -41.72
CA LEU A 118 5.70 -0.90 -40.60
C LEU A 118 5.04 -1.08 -39.23
N GLY A 119 3.76 -0.66 -39.12
CA GLY A 119 3.02 -0.61 -37.88
C GLY A 119 2.22 -1.86 -37.52
N SER A 120 2.03 -2.75 -38.47
CA SER A 120 1.11 -3.88 -38.44
C SER A 120 -0.38 -3.49 -38.61
N LEU A 121 -1.12 -4.41 -39.20
CA LEU A 121 -2.58 -4.35 -39.31
C LEU A 121 -3.19 -5.46 -38.46
N TYR A 122 -3.98 -5.07 -37.49
CA TYR A 122 -4.85 -6.00 -36.78
C TYR A 122 -6.00 -6.39 -37.71
N VAL A 123 -6.11 -7.70 -38.01
CA VAL A 123 -7.12 -8.22 -38.92
C VAL A 123 -8.33 -8.73 -38.16
N ASN A 124 -8.12 -9.61 -37.19
CA ASN A 124 -9.20 -10.22 -36.40
C ASN A 124 -8.62 -11.02 -35.23
N ASP A 125 -9.51 -11.51 -34.38
CA ASP A 125 -9.22 -12.46 -33.32
C ASP A 125 -9.72 -13.87 -33.66
N PHE A 126 -9.07 -14.90 -33.11
CA PHE A 126 -9.59 -16.26 -33.08
C PHE A 126 -9.42 -16.89 -31.70
N ASN A 127 -10.32 -17.76 -31.33
CA ASN A 127 -10.31 -18.46 -30.05
C ASN A 127 -9.75 -19.87 -30.21
N GLN A 128 -8.64 -20.17 -29.53
CA GLN A 128 -8.04 -21.51 -29.51
C GLN A 128 -7.36 -21.77 -28.17
N PHE A 129 -7.40 -22.99 -27.70
CA PHE A 129 -6.81 -23.40 -26.39
C PHE A 129 -7.31 -22.59 -25.20
N GLY A 130 -8.59 -22.18 -25.20
CA GLY A 130 -9.18 -21.37 -24.12
C GLY A 130 -8.67 -19.93 -24.02
N ARG A 131 -8.03 -19.42 -25.07
CA ARG A 131 -7.53 -18.04 -25.17
C ARG A 131 -7.93 -17.41 -26.48
N THR A 132 -8.07 -16.07 -26.44
CA THR A 132 -8.24 -15.25 -27.65
C THR A 132 -6.87 -14.88 -28.19
N TRP A 133 -6.65 -15.11 -29.47
CA TRP A 133 -5.41 -14.82 -30.19
C TRP A 133 -5.67 -13.79 -31.27
N GLN A 134 -4.78 -12.79 -31.36
CA GLN A 134 -4.87 -11.74 -32.38
C GLN A 134 -4.14 -12.17 -33.65
N VAL A 135 -4.75 -11.87 -34.79
CA VAL A 135 -4.10 -11.99 -36.09
C VAL A 135 -3.63 -10.62 -36.54
N ASN A 136 -2.33 -10.43 -36.55
CA ASN A 136 -1.68 -9.22 -37.00
C ASN A 136 -0.87 -9.51 -38.27
N VAL A 137 -1.04 -8.68 -39.30
CA VAL A 137 -0.28 -8.76 -40.54
C VAL A 137 0.72 -7.62 -40.60
N GLN A 138 1.98 -7.94 -40.90
CA GLN A 138 3.05 -6.97 -41.00
C GLN A 138 4.04 -7.39 -42.09
N GLY A 139 4.77 -6.42 -42.68
CA GLY A 139 5.87 -6.75 -43.57
C GLY A 139 6.97 -7.56 -42.87
N GLU A 140 7.51 -8.58 -43.55
CA GLU A 140 8.63 -9.35 -42.99
C GLU A 140 9.85 -8.45 -42.72
N ALA A 141 10.60 -8.77 -41.65
CA ALA A 141 11.72 -7.94 -41.18
C ALA A 141 12.74 -7.58 -42.30
N ASN A 142 12.97 -8.49 -43.23
CA ASN A 142 13.92 -8.27 -44.33
C ASN A 142 13.50 -7.16 -45.32
N PHE A 143 12.22 -6.78 -45.31
CA PHE A 143 11.67 -5.74 -46.18
C PHE A 143 11.42 -4.39 -45.47
N ARG A 144 11.91 -4.24 -44.25
CA ARG A 144 11.71 -3.03 -43.42
C ARG A 144 12.90 -2.69 -42.50
N LYS A 145 14.07 -3.30 -42.75
CA LYS A 145 15.27 -3.07 -41.90
C LYS A 145 16.04 -1.81 -42.29
N GLN A 146 16.03 -1.47 -43.56
CA GLN A 146 16.84 -0.39 -44.10
C GLN A 146 15.95 0.69 -44.73
N ILE A 147 16.47 1.93 -44.76
CA ILE A 147 15.76 3.07 -45.38
C ILE A 147 15.43 2.78 -46.83
N ASP A 148 16.34 2.10 -47.55
CA ASP A 148 16.13 1.78 -48.94
C ASP A 148 15.00 0.74 -49.16
N ASP A 149 14.74 -0.15 -48.19
CA ASP A 149 13.60 -1.05 -48.25
C ASP A 149 12.28 -0.26 -48.26
N LEU A 150 12.19 0.81 -47.44
CA LEU A 150 11.01 1.69 -47.42
C LEU A 150 10.78 2.38 -48.73
N LYS A 151 11.83 2.83 -49.42
CA LYS A 151 11.70 3.48 -50.75
C LYS A 151 11.15 2.51 -51.80
N GLN A 152 11.38 1.20 -51.65
CA GLN A 152 10.92 0.16 -52.59
C GLN A 152 9.48 -0.31 -52.34
N LEU A 153 8.85 0.10 -51.22
CA LEU A 153 7.45 -0.24 -50.98
C LEU A 153 6.57 0.22 -52.17
N LYS A 154 5.69 -0.65 -52.61
CA LYS A 154 4.82 -0.37 -53.76
C LYS A 154 3.41 -0.05 -53.27
N ILE A 155 2.89 1.07 -53.72
CA ILE A 155 1.56 1.58 -53.38
C ILE A 155 0.69 1.51 -54.61
N ARG A 156 -0.54 1.04 -54.48
CA ARG A 156 -1.48 0.90 -55.58
C ARG A 156 -2.05 2.27 -55.98
N ASN A 157 -2.04 2.61 -57.26
CA ASN A 157 -2.73 3.78 -57.77
C ASN A 157 -4.17 3.48 -58.23
N LEU A 158 -4.95 4.53 -58.47
CA LEU A 158 -6.36 4.42 -58.86
C LEU A 158 -6.58 3.66 -60.22
N ARG A 159 -5.52 3.55 -61.04
CA ARG A 159 -5.55 2.82 -62.33
C ARG A 159 -5.11 1.36 -62.19
N GLY A 160 -4.88 0.87 -60.95
CA GLY A 160 -4.42 -0.49 -60.69
C GLY A 160 -2.92 -0.74 -60.87
N GLY A 161 -2.14 0.29 -61.22
CA GLY A 161 -0.67 0.22 -61.28
C GLY A 161 -0.05 0.34 -59.89
N MET A 162 1.26 0.02 -59.79
CA MET A 162 2.03 0.10 -58.57
C MET A 162 3.08 1.22 -58.67
N ALA A 163 3.07 2.17 -57.77
CA ALA A 163 4.05 3.27 -57.65
C ALA A 163 4.98 3.01 -56.47
N PRO A 164 6.32 3.18 -56.63
CA PRO A 164 7.26 3.04 -55.52
C PRO A 164 7.17 4.23 -54.55
N PHE A 165 7.15 3.96 -53.25
CA PHE A 165 7.05 4.99 -52.19
C PHE A 165 8.14 6.06 -52.29
N GLY A 166 9.39 5.65 -52.58
CA GLY A 166 10.53 6.57 -52.72
C GLY A 166 10.40 7.60 -53.82
N SER A 167 9.47 7.44 -54.78
CA SER A 167 9.20 8.48 -55.77
C SER A 167 8.29 9.63 -55.27
N MET A 168 7.59 9.37 -54.13
CA MET A 168 6.59 10.27 -53.57
C MET A 168 7.01 10.86 -52.22
N ALA A 169 8.07 10.30 -51.57
CA ALA A 169 8.47 10.71 -50.23
C ALA A 169 10.00 10.82 -50.10
N GLY A 170 10.45 11.84 -49.40
CA GLY A 170 11.81 11.95 -48.87
C GLY A 170 11.85 11.32 -47.47
N ILE A 171 12.95 10.67 -47.15
CA ILE A 171 13.15 10.09 -45.80
C ILE A 171 14.31 10.85 -45.17
N GLU A 172 14.07 11.43 -44.01
CA GLU A 172 15.04 12.26 -43.29
C GLU A 172 15.24 11.69 -41.88
N ASP A 173 16.50 11.69 -41.44
CA ASP A 173 16.80 11.39 -40.05
C ASP A 173 16.50 12.60 -39.19
N ARG A 174 15.69 12.40 -38.16
CA ARG A 174 15.36 13.40 -37.14
C ARG A 174 15.52 12.83 -35.77
N SER A 175 15.61 13.66 -34.76
CA SER A 175 15.58 13.25 -33.36
C SER A 175 14.45 13.95 -32.62
N GLY A 176 13.89 13.28 -31.64
CA GLY A 176 12.83 13.83 -30.81
C GLY A 176 12.40 12.87 -29.70
N PRO A 177 11.59 13.31 -28.76
CA PRO A 177 11.10 12.45 -27.69
C PRO A 177 10.10 11.40 -28.24
N VAL A 178 10.21 10.17 -27.77
CA VAL A 178 9.23 9.10 -28.10
C VAL A 178 7.85 9.46 -27.57
N MET A 179 7.83 10.03 -26.36
CA MET A 179 6.60 10.40 -25.67
C MET A 179 6.88 11.63 -24.82
N ILE A 180 5.99 12.61 -24.91
CA ILE A 180 5.99 13.78 -24.00
C ILE A 180 4.93 13.52 -22.95
N VAL A 181 5.39 13.20 -21.74
CA VAL A 181 4.51 13.07 -20.57
C VAL A 181 4.27 14.45 -19.99
N ARG A 182 3.01 14.73 -19.63
CA ARG A 182 2.66 15.93 -18.88
C ARG A 182 2.16 15.55 -17.50
N TYR A 183 2.65 16.24 -16.50
CA TYR A 183 2.18 16.15 -15.14
C TYR A 183 1.71 17.53 -14.70
N ASN A 184 0.53 17.64 -14.10
CA ASN A 184 -0.10 18.94 -13.83
C ASN A 184 -0.12 19.91 -15.02
N MET A 185 -0.30 19.38 -16.24
CA MET A 185 -0.28 20.08 -17.52
C MET A 185 1.11 20.55 -18.00
N TYR A 186 2.17 20.44 -17.21
CA TYR A 186 3.54 20.79 -17.59
C TYR A 186 4.26 19.58 -18.20
N PRO A 187 5.12 19.79 -19.23
CA PRO A 187 6.02 18.74 -19.70
C PRO A 187 6.88 18.24 -18.54
N ALA A 188 7.04 16.93 -18.43
CA ALA A 188 7.67 16.35 -17.25
C ALA A 188 8.47 15.08 -17.54
N ALA A 189 9.49 14.84 -16.71
CA ALA A 189 10.23 13.58 -16.67
C ALA A 189 10.10 12.93 -15.28
N ALA A 190 9.84 11.64 -15.26
CA ALA A 190 9.80 10.88 -14.02
C ALA A 190 11.16 10.28 -13.71
N ILE A 191 11.59 10.40 -12.46
CA ILE A 191 12.75 9.70 -11.88
C ILE A 191 12.21 8.65 -10.92
N ASN A 192 12.57 7.40 -11.16
CA ASN A 192 12.24 6.28 -10.30
C ASN A 192 13.47 5.84 -9.51
N GLY A 193 13.26 5.32 -8.31
CA GLY A 193 14.32 4.82 -7.46
C GLY A 193 13.78 3.97 -6.33
N SER A 194 14.67 3.28 -5.65
CA SER A 194 14.34 2.45 -4.48
C SER A 194 15.27 2.78 -3.32
N PRO A 195 14.82 2.62 -2.07
CA PRO A 195 15.72 2.65 -0.94
C PRO A 195 16.71 1.48 -1.03
N ALA A 196 17.98 1.73 -0.72
CA ALA A 196 18.98 0.69 -0.58
C ALA A 196 18.69 -0.21 0.63
N PRO A 197 19.18 -1.46 0.68
CA PRO A 197 19.03 -2.33 1.85
C PRO A 197 19.48 -1.66 3.14
N GLY A 198 18.60 -1.63 4.14
CA GLY A 198 18.85 -0.96 5.42
C GLY A 198 18.50 0.53 5.46
N THR A 199 18.06 1.12 4.35
CA THR A 199 17.51 2.48 4.30
C THR A 199 16.00 2.41 4.26
N SER A 200 15.32 3.23 5.05
CA SER A 200 13.87 3.28 5.06
C SER A 200 13.30 4.14 3.91
N SER A 201 12.03 3.94 3.58
CA SER A 201 11.36 4.74 2.54
C SER A 201 11.35 6.24 2.87
N GLY A 202 11.16 6.61 4.13
CA GLY A 202 11.20 8.00 4.58
C GLY A 202 12.58 8.65 4.44
N GLN A 203 13.64 7.91 4.80
CA GLN A 203 15.03 8.37 4.62
C GLN A 203 15.37 8.54 3.13
N ALA A 204 14.95 7.59 2.28
CA ALA A 204 15.17 7.69 0.85
C ALA A 204 14.47 8.91 0.23
N ILE A 205 13.23 9.19 0.63
CA ILE A 205 12.50 10.40 0.21
C ILE A 205 13.23 11.67 0.64
N GLN A 206 13.74 11.73 1.89
CA GLN A 206 14.50 12.88 2.37
C GLN A 206 15.81 13.07 1.59
N MET A 207 16.59 12.01 1.40
CA MET A 207 17.82 12.06 0.61
C MET A 207 17.58 12.55 -0.82
N MET A 208 16.51 12.07 -1.46
CA MET A 208 16.13 12.49 -2.79
C MET A 208 15.67 13.96 -2.82
N ASN A 209 14.90 14.40 -1.82
CA ASN A 209 14.51 15.81 -1.66
C ASN A 209 15.74 16.74 -1.54
N ASP A 210 16.73 16.32 -0.74
CA ASP A 210 17.96 17.10 -0.54
C ASP A 210 18.74 17.26 -1.85
N VAL A 211 18.81 16.22 -2.68
CA VAL A 211 19.45 16.28 -4.00
C VAL A 211 18.65 17.17 -4.94
N VAL A 212 17.35 16.92 -5.07
CA VAL A 212 16.47 17.66 -5.96
C VAL A 212 16.47 19.15 -5.62
N SER A 213 16.40 19.52 -4.33
CA SER A 213 16.39 20.92 -3.89
C SER A 213 17.68 21.67 -4.21
N LYS A 214 18.82 20.98 -4.36
CA LYS A 214 20.12 21.58 -4.70
C LYS A 214 20.36 21.69 -6.20
N GLU A 215 19.89 20.67 -6.94
CA GLU A 215 20.25 20.51 -8.36
C GLU A 215 19.15 21.02 -9.32
N LEU A 216 17.94 21.31 -8.81
CA LEU A 216 16.82 21.69 -9.66
C LEU A 216 16.89 23.16 -10.08
N PRO A 217 16.85 23.47 -11.39
CA PRO A 217 16.81 24.86 -11.88
C PRO A 217 15.52 25.59 -11.42
N PRO A 218 15.57 26.93 -11.26
CA PRO A 218 14.38 27.71 -10.84
C PRO A 218 13.18 27.63 -11.81
N SER A 219 13.42 27.31 -13.08
CA SER A 219 12.37 27.10 -14.10
C SER A 219 11.65 25.78 -13.99
N MET A 220 12.16 24.86 -13.19
CA MET A 220 11.61 23.53 -13.01
C MET A 220 11.14 23.31 -11.58
N ARG A 221 10.19 22.39 -11.38
CA ARG A 221 9.69 22.00 -10.08
C ARG A 221 9.62 20.50 -9.95
N SER A 222 9.84 19.99 -8.75
CA SER A 222 9.66 18.57 -8.44
C SER A 222 8.33 18.34 -7.72
N GLU A 223 7.66 17.28 -8.09
CA GLU A 223 6.44 16.82 -7.39
C GLU A 223 6.56 15.33 -7.10
N TRP A 224 6.17 14.94 -5.90
CA TRP A 224 6.07 13.54 -5.53
C TRP A 224 4.79 12.94 -6.07
N THR A 225 4.81 11.65 -6.35
CA THR A 225 3.63 10.93 -6.83
C THR A 225 3.55 9.53 -6.23
N GLU A 226 2.44 8.84 -6.46
CA GLU A 226 2.21 7.48 -5.98
C GLU A 226 2.27 7.36 -4.44
N LEU A 227 2.88 6.31 -3.91
CA LEU A 227 2.97 6.08 -2.47
C LEU A 227 3.77 7.15 -1.71
N ALA A 228 4.81 7.71 -2.35
CA ALA A 228 5.62 8.76 -1.73
C ALA A 228 4.80 10.03 -1.47
N LEU A 229 3.93 10.42 -2.40
CA LEU A 229 2.99 11.52 -2.19
C LEU A 229 2.07 11.25 -1.00
N LEU A 230 1.46 10.07 -0.96
CA LEU A 230 0.58 9.69 0.14
C LEU A 230 1.30 9.69 1.49
N GLN A 231 2.56 9.25 1.51
CA GLN A 231 3.38 9.25 2.73
C GLN A 231 3.67 10.67 3.23
N LEU A 232 3.93 11.60 2.33
CA LEU A 232 4.19 13.00 2.66
C LEU A 232 2.91 13.73 3.11
N ASP A 233 1.81 13.55 2.38
CA ASP A 233 0.52 14.18 2.69
C ASP A 233 -0.10 13.66 3.99
N THR A 234 0.08 12.36 4.28
CA THR A 234 -0.54 11.73 5.44
C THR A 234 0.17 12.07 6.75
N GLY A 235 1.40 12.59 6.71
CA GLY A 235 2.27 12.75 7.89
C GLY A 235 1.61 13.38 9.12
N ASN A 236 0.87 14.48 8.97
CA ASN A 236 0.15 15.14 10.07
C ASN A 236 -1.31 14.67 10.22
N THR A 237 -1.95 14.29 9.13
CA THR A 237 -3.35 13.88 9.10
C THR A 237 -3.59 12.57 9.85
N ALA A 238 -2.65 11.65 9.79
CA ALA A 238 -2.75 10.37 10.50
C ALA A 238 -2.82 10.54 12.03
N MET A 239 -2.10 11.50 12.58
CA MET A 239 -2.15 11.77 14.02
C MET A 239 -3.53 12.31 14.45
N VAL A 240 -4.15 13.15 13.62
CA VAL A 240 -5.51 13.67 13.85
C VAL A 240 -6.53 12.54 13.75
N VAL A 241 -6.44 11.70 12.72
CA VAL A 241 -7.32 10.54 12.54
C VAL A 241 -7.18 9.56 13.70
N PHE A 242 -5.95 9.32 14.17
CA PHE A 242 -5.70 8.47 15.33
C PHE A 242 -6.36 9.04 16.60
N ALA A 243 -6.16 10.33 16.89
CA ALA A 243 -6.78 10.99 18.03
C ALA A 243 -8.32 10.92 17.95
N LEU A 244 -8.89 11.16 16.77
CA LEU A 244 -10.32 11.05 16.52
C LEU A 244 -10.83 9.61 16.73
N ALA A 245 -10.07 8.60 16.31
CA ALA A 245 -10.41 7.19 16.53
C ALA A 245 -10.45 6.86 18.04
N VAL A 246 -9.48 7.34 18.81
CA VAL A 246 -9.48 7.15 20.27
C VAL A 246 -10.68 7.83 20.92
N VAL A 247 -11.02 9.08 20.50
CA VAL A 247 -12.19 9.80 20.98
C VAL A 247 -13.48 9.05 20.63
N LEU A 248 -13.60 8.55 19.41
CA LEU A 248 -14.77 7.78 18.98
C LEU A 248 -14.93 6.50 19.82
N VAL A 249 -13.86 5.75 20.04
CA VAL A 249 -13.87 4.56 20.89
C VAL A 249 -14.28 4.93 22.32
N PHE A 250 -13.77 6.04 22.85
CA PHE A 250 -14.18 6.55 24.17
C PHE A 250 -15.68 6.83 24.23
N LEU A 251 -16.24 7.54 23.25
CA LEU A 251 -17.65 7.87 23.21
C LEU A 251 -18.55 6.63 23.09
N VAL A 252 -18.16 5.68 22.26
CA VAL A 252 -18.87 4.39 22.13
C VAL A 252 -18.87 3.63 23.47
N LEU A 253 -17.72 3.55 24.14
CA LEU A 253 -17.62 2.92 25.46
C LEU A 253 -18.40 3.69 26.52
N ALA A 254 -18.41 5.03 26.48
CA ALA A 254 -19.18 5.86 27.41
C ALA A 254 -20.68 5.60 27.26
N ALA A 255 -21.15 5.48 26.01
CA ALA A 255 -22.54 5.12 25.73
C ALA A 255 -22.88 3.70 26.19
N GLN A 256 -21.97 2.73 25.98
CA GLN A 256 -22.18 1.35 26.39
C GLN A 256 -22.20 1.14 27.90
N TYR A 257 -21.30 1.83 28.61
CA TYR A 257 -21.19 1.68 30.07
C TYR A 257 -22.12 2.64 30.84
N GLU A 258 -22.81 3.57 30.15
CA GLU A 258 -23.60 4.63 30.76
C GLU A 258 -22.80 5.40 31.85
N SER A 259 -21.51 5.57 31.60
CA SER A 259 -20.54 6.16 32.53
C SER A 259 -19.42 6.84 31.81
N TRP A 260 -19.03 8.03 32.27
CA TRP A 260 -17.87 8.74 31.74
C TRP A 260 -16.51 8.27 32.29
N SER A 261 -16.51 7.67 33.46
CA SER A 261 -15.30 7.27 34.16
C SER A 261 -14.79 5.88 33.76
N LEU A 262 -15.70 4.92 33.52
CA LEU A 262 -15.31 3.55 33.16
C LEU A 262 -14.51 3.45 31.85
N PRO A 263 -14.83 4.17 30.75
CA PRO A 263 -14.07 4.15 29.53
C PRO A 263 -12.60 4.55 29.72
N PHE A 264 -12.28 5.43 30.67
CA PHE A 264 -10.89 5.78 30.97
C PHE A 264 -10.06 4.58 31.41
N SER A 265 -10.66 3.62 32.13
CA SER A 265 -9.96 2.37 32.54
C SER A 265 -9.50 1.54 31.33
N VAL A 266 -10.25 1.62 30.23
CA VAL A 266 -9.96 0.90 29.00
C VAL A 266 -8.93 1.66 28.16
N ILE A 267 -9.13 2.97 27.99
CA ILE A 267 -8.32 3.79 27.06
C ILE A 267 -6.90 4.03 27.60
N LEU A 268 -6.70 4.06 28.92
CA LEU A 268 -5.37 4.21 29.51
C LEU A 268 -4.37 3.11 29.13
N VAL A 269 -4.85 1.98 28.59
CA VAL A 269 -3.99 0.91 28.05
C VAL A 269 -3.41 1.27 26.68
N VAL A 270 -4.08 2.14 25.90
CA VAL A 270 -3.69 2.49 24.53
C VAL A 270 -2.29 3.12 24.44
N PRO A 271 -1.90 4.10 25.26
CA PRO A 271 -0.53 4.67 25.22
C PRO A 271 0.56 3.62 25.40
N MET A 272 0.32 2.63 26.26
CA MET A 272 1.28 1.54 26.50
C MET A 272 1.42 0.61 25.31
N CYS A 273 0.29 0.33 24.66
CA CYS A 273 0.23 -0.44 23.41
C CYS A 273 1.03 0.25 22.30
N LEU A 274 0.87 1.55 22.13
CA LEU A 274 1.59 2.34 21.13
C LEU A 274 3.08 2.38 21.41
N LEU A 275 3.48 2.58 22.67
CA LEU A 275 4.87 2.57 23.06
C LEU A 275 5.55 1.25 22.66
N CYS A 276 4.92 0.12 22.98
CA CYS A 276 5.45 -1.20 22.62
C CYS A 276 5.48 -1.43 21.11
N SER A 277 4.49 -0.92 20.37
CA SER A 277 4.46 -0.97 18.92
C SER A 277 5.60 -0.17 18.29
N VAL A 278 5.84 1.06 18.76
CA VAL A 278 6.95 1.91 18.30
C VAL A 278 8.30 1.26 18.60
N ILE A 279 8.46 0.70 19.79
CA ILE A 279 9.68 -0.06 20.17
C ILE A 279 9.88 -1.24 19.21
N GLY A 280 8.82 -2.00 18.90
CA GLY A 280 8.87 -3.13 17.97
C GLY A 280 9.31 -2.72 16.56
N VAL A 281 8.73 -1.63 16.03
CA VAL A 281 9.09 -1.06 14.72
C VAL A 281 10.54 -0.58 14.71
N GLN A 282 10.98 0.10 15.78
CA GLN A 282 12.36 0.59 15.91
C GLN A 282 13.38 -0.55 16.03
N MET A 283 13.06 -1.61 16.79
CA MET A 283 13.92 -2.81 16.88
C MET A 283 14.05 -3.53 15.53
N ALA A 284 13.03 -3.46 14.68
CA ALA A 284 13.07 -3.98 13.32
C ALA A 284 13.77 -3.03 12.33
N SER A 285 14.30 -1.88 12.79
CA SER A 285 14.93 -0.85 11.96
C SER A 285 14.02 -0.35 10.82
N MET A 286 12.70 -0.26 11.10
CA MET A 286 11.69 0.21 10.16
C MET A 286 11.20 1.60 10.55
N ASP A 287 10.78 2.40 9.55
CA ASP A 287 10.17 3.71 9.78
C ASP A 287 8.69 3.62 10.12
N ILE A 288 8.19 4.70 10.74
CA ILE A 288 6.76 4.91 10.96
C ILE A 288 6.14 5.41 9.64
N ASN A 289 6.00 4.51 8.68
CA ASN A 289 5.34 4.78 7.41
C ASN A 289 3.81 4.70 7.53
N ILE A 290 3.09 4.96 6.44
CA ILE A 290 1.62 4.95 6.40
C ILE A 290 1.04 3.59 6.87
N PHE A 291 1.71 2.47 6.56
CA PHE A 291 1.25 1.13 6.95
C PHE A 291 1.41 0.88 8.45
N THR A 292 2.49 1.36 9.05
CA THR A 292 2.70 1.36 10.49
C THR A 292 1.61 2.17 11.21
N GLN A 293 1.25 3.35 10.67
CA GLN A 293 0.20 4.21 11.23
C GLN A 293 -1.18 3.54 11.17
N ILE A 294 -1.50 2.84 10.07
CA ILE A 294 -2.71 1.99 9.99
C ILE A 294 -2.66 0.92 11.08
N GLY A 295 -1.50 0.31 11.32
CA GLY A 295 -1.29 -0.65 12.40
C GLY A 295 -1.63 -0.08 13.78
N PHE A 296 -1.30 1.17 14.06
CA PHE A 296 -1.64 1.84 15.32
C PHE A 296 -3.15 1.97 15.51
N VAL A 297 -3.90 2.34 14.47
CA VAL A 297 -5.36 2.43 14.54
C VAL A 297 -5.99 1.06 14.82
N VAL A 298 -5.52 0.01 14.16
CA VAL A 298 -5.97 -1.36 14.40
C VAL A 298 -5.67 -1.79 15.83
N LEU A 299 -4.50 -1.43 16.36
CA LEU A 299 -4.09 -1.77 17.72
C LEU A 299 -4.98 -1.14 18.80
N VAL A 300 -5.52 0.06 18.59
CA VAL A 300 -6.48 0.67 19.54
C VAL A 300 -7.65 -0.26 19.79
N GLY A 301 -8.28 -0.76 18.72
CA GLY A 301 -9.41 -1.69 18.83
C GLY A 301 -9.04 -3.00 19.53
N LEU A 302 -7.88 -3.55 19.21
CA LEU A 302 -7.40 -4.81 19.79
C LEU A 302 -7.00 -4.67 21.26
N ALA A 303 -6.37 -3.56 21.64
CA ALA A 303 -6.00 -3.26 23.02
C ALA A 303 -7.24 -3.07 23.89
N CYS A 304 -8.22 -2.29 23.41
CA CYS A 304 -9.46 -2.05 24.12
C CYS A 304 -10.24 -3.34 24.34
N LYS A 305 -10.24 -4.29 23.39
CA LYS A 305 -10.96 -5.58 23.53
C LYS A 305 -10.56 -6.33 24.80
N ASN A 306 -9.26 -6.43 25.10
CA ASN A 306 -8.78 -7.16 26.28
C ASN A 306 -9.16 -6.43 27.58
N ALA A 307 -9.07 -5.10 27.57
CA ALA A 307 -9.45 -4.26 28.71
C ALA A 307 -10.97 -4.31 28.98
N ILE A 308 -11.80 -4.26 27.94
CA ILE A 308 -13.25 -4.35 28.03
C ILE A 308 -13.69 -5.62 28.77
N LEU A 309 -13.10 -6.77 28.45
CA LEU A 309 -13.46 -8.06 29.07
C LEU A 309 -13.24 -8.06 30.58
N ILE A 310 -12.20 -7.39 31.07
CA ILE A 310 -11.91 -7.28 32.51
C ILE A 310 -12.85 -6.28 33.17
N VAL A 311 -13.00 -5.08 32.57
CA VAL A 311 -13.79 -3.97 33.13
C VAL A 311 -15.27 -4.33 33.22
N GLU A 312 -15.81 -4.95 32.18
CA GLU A 312 -17.24 -5.36 32.13
C GLU A 312 -17.55 -6.39 33.21
N PHE A 313 -16.70 -7.41 33.35
CA PHE A 313 -16.92 -8.41 34.38
C PHE A 313 -16.74 -7.86 35.80
N ALA A 314 -15.74 -6.99 36.01
CA ALA A 314 -15.55 -6.33 37.29
C ALA A 314 -16.72 -5.40 37.63
N LYS A 315 -17.31 -4.69 36.63
CA LYS A 315 -18.52 -3.89 36.78
C LYS A 315 -19.71 -4.75 37.20
N ALA A 316 -19.97 -5.86 36.49
CA ALA A 316 -21.06 -6.77 36.83
C ALA A 316 -20.97 -7.30 38.28
N ARG A 317 -19.75 -7.75 38.70
CA ARG A 317 -19.53 -8.18 40.09
C ARG A 317 -19.74 -7.05 41.11
N ARG A 318 -19.41 -5.82 40.73
CA ARG A 318 -19.62 -4.65 41.59
C ARG A 318 -21.13 -4.36 41.76
N GLU A 319 -21.91 -4.52 40.71
CA GLU A 319 -23.37 -4.36 40.73
C GLU A 319 -24.05 -5.43 41.56
N GLU A 320 -23.48 -6.63 41.66
CA GLU A 320 -23.89 -7.70 42.58
C GLU A 320 -23.57 -7.38 44.07
N GLY A 321 -22.91 -6.24 44.35
CA GLY A 321 -22.57 -5.82 45.71
C GLY A 321 -21.22 -6.30 46.22
N VAL A 322 -20.40 -6.93 45.36
CA VAL A 322 -19.06 -7.41 45.77
C VAL A 322 -18.12 -6.21 46.00
N PRO A 323 -17.27 -6.22 47.06
CA PRO A 323 -16.31 -5.16 47.33
C PRO A 323 -15.37 -4.96 46.16
N ARG A 324 -14.98 -3.68 45.87
CA ARG A 324 -14.13 -3.28 44.74
C ARG A 324 -12.91 -4.16 44.53
N TYR A 325 -12.13 -4.44 45.59
CA TYR A 325 -10.94 -5.28 45.51
C TYR A 325 -11.26 -6.71 45.05
N GLN A 326 -12.26 -7.31 45.67
CA GLN A 326 -12.65 -8.69 45.35
C GLN A 326 -13.24 -8.79 43.95
N ALA A 327 -14.09 -7.81 43.53
CA ALA A 327 -14.66 -7.76 42.16
C ALA A 327 -13.58 -7.67 41.09
N THR A 328 -12.53 -6.86 41.34
CA THR A 328 -11.39 -6.76 40.41
C THR A 328 -10.59 -8.07 40.38
N LEU A 329 -10.35 -8.70 41.51
CA LEU A 329 -9.59 -9.96 41.58
C LEU A 329 -10.34 -11.10 40.89
N ASP A 330 -11.64 -11.25 41.15
CA ASP A 330 -12.49 -12.23 40.50
C ASP A 330 -12.53 -12.07 38.97
N ALA A 331 -12.61 -10.81 38.51
CA ALA A 331 -12.55 -10.50 37.08
C ALA A 331 -11.23 -10.97 36.46
N CYS A 332 -10.11 -10.72 37.12
CA CYS A 332 -8.78 -11.13 36.64
C CYS A 332 -8.69 -12.68 36.57
N GLN A 333 -9.09 -13.36 37.62
CA GLN A 333 -8.99 -14.84 37.69
C GLN A 333 -9.85 -15.53 36.62
N LEU A 334 -11.07 -15.08 36.44
CA LEU A 334 -12.02 -15.71 35.51
C LEU A 334 -11.74 -15.34 34.04
N ARG A 335 -11.23 -14.14 33.78
CA ARG A 335 -11.00 -13.67 32.42
C ARG A 335 -9.56 -13.82 31.90
N LEU A 336 -8.60 -14.17 32.76
CA LEU A 336 -7.21 -14.37 32.38
C LEU A 336 -7.06 -15.39 31.25
N ARG A 337 -7.67 -16.56 31.40
CA ARG A 337 -7.57 -17.65 30.43
C ARG A 337 -8.13 -17.28 29.05
N PRO A 338 -9.35 -16.75 28.89
CA PRO A 338 -9.89 -16.29 27.62
C PRO A 338 -9.02 -15.20 26.96
N ILE A 339 -8.53 -14.22 27.74
CA ILE A 339 -7.68 -13.13 27.24
C ILE A 339 -6.36 -13.69 26.71
N MET A 340 -5.69 -14.56 27.46
CA MET A 340 -4.44 -15.18 27.03
C MET A 340 -4.62 -16.01 25.76
N MET A 341 -5.69 -16.79 25.67
CA MET A 341 -5.99 -17.60 24.47
C MET A 341 -6.16 -16.71 23.22
N THR A 342 -6.95 -15.63 23.32
CA THR A 342 -7.20 -14.73 22.20
C THR A 342 -5.95 -13.93 21.83
N SER A 343 -5.16 -13.49 22.81
CA SER A 343 -3.92 -12.75 22.58
C SER A 343 -2.88 -13.61 21.87
N PHE A 344 -2.64 -14.84 22.34
CA PHE A 344 -1.69 -15.75 21.69
C PHE A 344 -2.16 -16.16 20.28
N ALA A 345 -3.45 -16.45 20.09
CA ALA A 345 -3.98 -16.77 18.79
C ALA A 345 -3.74 -15.61 17.79
N PHE A 346 -3.95 -14.36 18.24
CA PHE A 346 -3.73 -13.18 17.40
C PHE A 346 -2.24 -12.92 17.13
N ILE A 347 -1.39 -12.96 18.17
CA ILE A 347 0.06 -12.77 18.04
C ILE A 347 0.63 -13.80 17.04
N LEU A 348 0.29 -15.09 17.19
CA LEU A 348 0.76 -16.14 16.29
C LEU A 348 0.19 -15.97 14.87
N GLY A 349 -1.04 -15.47 14.74
CA GLY A 349 -1.67 -15.16 13.45
C GLY A 349 -0.97 -14.04 12.69
N VAL A 350 -0.34 -13.09 13.39
CA VAL A 350 0.38 -11.95 12.76
C VAL A 350 1.84 -12.29 12.43
N VAL A 351 2.44 -13.31 13.05
CA VAL A 351 3.83 -13.73 12.78
C VAL A 351 4.13 -13.92 11.29
N PRO A 352 3.28 -14.55 10.46
CA PRO A 352 3.55 -14.68 9.03
C PRO A 352 3.66 -13.34 8.29
N LEU A 353 3.01 -12.27 8.79
CA LEU A 353 3.12 -10.93 8.20
C LEU A 353 4.50 -10.33 8.49
N VAL A 354 5.03 -10.51 9.71
CA VAL A 354 6.35 -10.00 10.12
C VAL A 354 7.46 -10.61 9.26
N TRP A 355 7.35 -11.87 8.88
CA TRP A 355 8.33 -12.58 8.06
C TRP A 355 7.90 -12.74 6.60
N SER A 356 6.96 -11.91 6.13
CA SER A 356 6.50 -11.97 4.75
C SER A 356 7.63 -11.62 3.78
N LYS A 357 7.60 -12.23 2.58
CA LYS A 357 8.58 -12.01 1.51
C LYS A 357 7.87 -11.90 0.17
N GLY A 358 8.53 -11.27 -0.81
CA GLY A 358 8.00 -11.08 -2.16
C GLY A 358 7.22 -9.79 -2.32
N ALA A 359 6.44 -9.67 -3.41
CA ALA A 359 5.67 -8.46 -3.74
C ALA A 359 4.77 -8.02 -2.57
N GLY A 360 4.82 -6.74 -2.21
CA GLY A 360 4.09 -6.17 -1.07
C GLY A 360 4.59 -6.63 0.31
N ALA A 361 5.80 -7.18 0.41
CA ALA A 361 6.38 -7.59 1.69
C ALA A 361 6.57 -6.42 2.63
N GLU A 362 7.03 -5.28 2.14
CA GLU A 362 7.26 -4.06 2.92
C GLU A 362 5.98 -3.61 3.65
N MET A 363 4.86 -3.56 2.94
CA MET A 363 3.56 -3.23 3.52
C MET A 363 3.16 -4.21 4.63
N ARG A 364 3.27 -5.51 4.35
CA ARG A 364 2.89 -6.56 5.31
C ARG A 364 3.80 -6.58 6.52
N GLN A 365 5.11 -6.39 6.33
CA GLN A 365 6.08 -6.33 7.41
C GLN A 365 5.87 -5.10 8.29
N ALA A 366 5.67 -3.92 7.70
CA ALA A 366 5.42 -2.69 8.45
C ALA A 366 4.17 -2.80 9.33
N LEU A 367 3.03 -3.18 8.73
CA LEU A 367 1.78 -3.41 9.46
C LEU A 367 1.93 -4.54 10.49
N GLY A 368 2.50 -5.68 10.07
CA GLY A 368 2.66 -6.87 10.92
C GLY A 368 3.56 -6.60 12.13
N THR A 369 4.69 -5.93 11.96
CA THR A 369 5.62 -5.62 13.04
C THR A 369 5.01 -4.64 14.05
N ALA A 370 4.33 -3.59 13.57
CA ALA A 370 3.63 -2.64 14.43
C ALA A 370 2.58 -3.35 15.29
N VAL A 371 1.74 -4.19 14.68
CA VAL A 371 0.67 -4.91 15.38
C VAL A 371 1.25 -5.99 16.30
N PHE A 372 2.28 -6.71 15.89
CA PHE A 372 2.95 -7.74 16.70
C PHE A 372 3.56 -7.14 17.97
N GLY A 373 4.35 -6.06 17.84
CA GLY A 373 4.97 -5.37 18.97
C GLY A 373 3.94 -4.81 19.94
N GLY A 374 2.89 -4.17 19.42
CA GLY A 374 1.79 -3.62 20.22
C GLY A 374 0.99 -4.70 20.94
N MET A 375 0.68 -5.81 20.29
CA MET A 375 -0.05 -6.93 20.92
C MET A 375 0.76 -7.65 21.99
N LEU A 376 2.08 -7.80 21.82
CA LEU A 376 2.96 -8.28 22.89
C LEU A 376 2.90 -7.34 24.09
N GLY A 377 2.97 -6.03 23.85
CA GLY A 377 2.88 -5.03 24.90
C GLY A 377 1.54 -5.05 25.64
N VAL A 378 0.44 -5.09 24.90
CA VAL A 378 -0.92 -5.20 25.50
C VAL A 378 -1.07 -6.47 26.30
N THR A 379 -0.56 -7.58 25.82
CA THR A 379 -0.67 -8.86 26.53
C THR A 379 0.16 -8.84 27.80
N LEU A 380 1.39 -8.30 27.74
CA LEU A 380 2.29 -8.27 28.90
C LEU A 380 1.85 -7.22 29.93
N PHE A 381 1.59 -5.98 29.50
CA PHE A 381 1.29 -4.87 30.39
C PHE A 381 -0.21 -4.67 30.62
N GLY A 382 -1.04 -4.89 29.60
CA GLY A 382 -2.49 -4.66 29.68
C GLY A 382 -3.18 -5.56 30.70
N ILE A 383 -2.75 -6.82 30.83
CA ILE A 383 -3.30 -7.76 31.81
C ILE A 383 -3.08 -7.26 33.24
N PHE A 384 -1.93 -6.64 33.53
CA PHE A 384 -1.62 -6.12 34.86
C PHE A 384 -2.15 -4.70 35.08
N LEU A 385 -2.05 -3.83 34.08
CA LEU A 385 -2.41 -2.41 34.22
C LEU A 385 -3.93 -2.17 34.17
N THR A 386 -4.67 -2.92 33.37
CA THR A 386 -6.13 -2.75 33.27
C THR A 386 -6.83 -2.89 34.61
N PRO A 387 -6.57 -3.95 35.41
CA PRO A 387 -7.15 -4.06 36.75
C PRO A 387 -6.79 -2.91 37.69
N VAL A 388 -5.53 -2.44 37.60
CA VAL A 388 -5.07 -1.32 38.41
C VAL A 388 -5.81 -0.03 38.02
N PHE A 389 -5.93 0.25 36.70
CA PHE A 389 -6.65 1.41 36.24
C PHE A 389 -8.14 1.36 36.63
N TYR A 390 -8.79 0.21 36.47
CA TYR A 390 -10.16 0.03 36.94
C TYR A 390 -10.29 0.27 38.44
N PHE A 391 -9.40 -0.31 39.25
CA PHE A 391 -9.40 -0.15 40.69
C PHE A 391 -9.23 1.31 41.13
N VAL A 392 -8.27 2.03 40.51
CA VAL A 392 -8.01 3.45 40.82
C VAL A 392 -9.19 4.34 40.41
N ILE A 393 -9.76 4.13 39.21
CA ILE A 393 -10.88 4.92 38.73
C ILE A 393 -12.13 4.69 39.58
N GLN A 394 -12.39 3.45 39.98
CA GLN A 394 -13.49 3.16 40.90
C GLN A 394 -13.24 3.71 42.31
N TRP A 395 -11.98 3.78 42.73
CA TRP A 395 -11.62 4.43 43.99
C TRP A 395 -11.91 5.95 43.95
N LEU A 396 -11.54 6.60 42.83
CA LEU A 396 -11.84 8.01 42.59
C LEU A 396 -13.36 8.27 42.56
N ASN A 397 -14.12 7.42 41.86
CA ASN A 397 -15.56 7.52 41.82
C ASN A 397 -16.20 7.37 43.22
N ASP A 398 -15.76 6.39 44.01
CA ASP A 398 -16.24 6.18 45.35
C ASP A 398 -15.87 7.38 46.29
N LEU A 399 -14.74 8.05 46.03
CA LEU A 399 -14.30 9.23 46.78
C LEU A 399 -15.21 10.43 46.45
N ILE A 400 -15.46 10.68 45.17
CA ILE A 400 -16.33 11.76 44.68
C ILE A 400 -17.79 11.56 45.15
N ALA A 401 -18.28 10.30 45.11
CA ALA A 401 -19.62 9.97 45.59
C ALA A 401 -19.79 10.18 47.10
N ARG A 402 -18.73 9.97 47.89
CA ARG A 402 -18.74 10.26 49.33
C ARG A 402 -18.84 11.77 49.61
N ASP A 403 -18.21 12.59 48.80
CA ASP A 403 -18.20 14.05 48.94
C ASP A 403 -19.60 14.67 48.58
N HIS A 404 -20.39 13.98 47.75
CA HIS A 404 -21.76 14.37 47.37
C HIS A 404 -22.86 13.71 48.23
N GLY A 405 -22.54 13.08 49.35
CA GLY A 405 -23.51 12.59 50.35
C GLY A 405 -24.38 11.41 49.90
N THR A 406 -24.01 10.74 48.80
CA THR A 406 -24.67 9.48 48.39
C THR A 406 -24.07 8.31 49.17
N PRO A 407 -24.88 7.57 49.97
CA PRO A 407 -24.34 6.41 50.68
C PRO A 407 -23.88 5.36 49.69
N PRO A 408 -22.78 4.63 50.00
CA PRO A 408 -22.33 3.51 49.18
C PRO A 408 -23.48 2.50 49.04
N PRO A 409 -23.63 1.82 47.88
CA PRO A 409 -24.72 0.87 47.69
C PRO A 409 -24.73 -0.13 48.85
N ALA A 410 -25.84 -0.16 49.56
CA ALA A 410 -26.03 -1.01 50.73
C ALA A 410 -25.73 -2.47 50.35
N ASN A 411 -24.93 -3.11 51.18
CA ASN A 411 -24.72 -4.55 51.14
C ASN A 411 -26.11 -5.24 51.14
N ARG A 412 -26.62 -5.58 49.94
CA ARG A 412 -27.83 -6.41 49.88
C ARG A 412 -27.43 -7.76 50.45
N PRO A 413 -28.15 -8.27 51.50
CA PRO A 413 -27.87 -9.58 52.05
C PRO A 413 -28.01 -10.63 50.91
N ARG A 414 -27.09 -11.58 50.85
CA ARG A 414 -27.18 -12.73 49.97
C ARG A 414 -28.51 -13.41 50.15
N PRO A 415 -29.19 -13.85 49.06
CA PRO A 415 -30.44 -14.64 49.17
C PRO A 415 -30.24 -16.04 49.76
N ASP A 416 -29.03 -16.46 50.19
CA ASP A 416 -28.68 -17.84 50.41
C ASP A 416 -28.47 -18.23 51.89
N ASP A 417 -29.09 -17.56 52.85
CA ASP A 417 -29.10 -18.01 54.25
C ASP A 417 -30.44 -18.61 54.71
N HIS A 418 -31.16 -19.23 53.79
CA HIS A 418 -32.24 -20.12 54.16
C HIS A 418 -31.84 -21.57 53.91
N HIS A 419 -31.34 -22.25 54.95
CA HIS A 419 -31.39 -23.69 55.05
C HIS A 419 -32.84 -24.15 54.88
N VAL A 420 -33.16 -24.70 53.72
CA VAL A 420 -34.36 -25.52 53.54
C VAL A 420 -33.93 -26.91 53.15
N ASN A 421 -33.99 -27.79 54.12
CA ASN A 421 -34.11 -29.22 53.87
C ASN A 421 -35.40 -29.46 53.09
N GLY A 422 -35.30 -29.87 51.84
CA GLY A 422 -36.48 -30.24 51.05
C GLY A 422 -36.07 -30.75 49.69
N HIS A 423 -36.18 -32.07 49.56
CA HIS A 423 -36.05 -32.78 48.28
C HIS A 423 -36.99 -32.16 47.24
N VAL A 424 -36.45 -31.58 46.19
CA VAL A 424 -37.20 -31.22 44.97
C VAL A 424 -36.97 -32.32 43.95
N VAL A 425 -38.00 -33.08 43.70
CA VAL A 425 -38.11 -34.00 42.57
C VAL A 425 -38.31 -33.15 41.31
N ILE A 426 -37.34 -33.19 40.41
CA ILE A 426 -37.45 -32.55 39.10
C ILE A 426 -38.17 -33.52 38.16
N GLU A 427 -39.42 -33.23 37.83
CA GLU A 427 -40.14 -33.86 36.75
C GLU A 427 -39.60 -33.35 35.39
N PRO A 428 -39.26 -34.23 34.43
CA PRO A 428 -38.80 -33.78 33.11
C PRO A 428 -39.98 -33.33 32.26
N GLN A 429 -39.91 -32.12 31.77
CA GLN A 429 -40.84 -31.63 30.75
C GLN A 429 -40.56 -32.29 29.39
N PRO A 430 -41.59 -32.62 28.59
CA PRO A 430 -41.42 -33.25 27.28
C PRO A 430 -40.90 -32.26 26.25
N VAL A 431 -39.87 -32.68 25.50
CA VAL A 431 -39.33 -32.01 24.35
C VAL A 431 -40.32 -32.22 23.18
N GLU A 432 -41.01 -31.19 22.75
CA GLU A 432 -41.70 -31.17 21.46
C GLU A 432 -40.66 -31.05 20.32
N THR A 433 -40.51 -32.14 19.60
CA THR A 433 -39.78 -32.22 18.33
C THR A 433 -40.71 -31.76 17.19
N GLU A 434 -40.56 -30.51 16.74
CA GLU A 434 -41.21 -30.03 15.52
C GLU A 434 -40.30 -30.37 14.33
N LEU A 435 -40.65 -31.42 13.60
CA LEU A 435 -40.07 -31.81 12.33
C LEU A 435 -40.61 -30.85 11.24
N ALA A 436 -39.76 -29.93 10.73
CA ALA A 436 -40.07 -29.22 9.51
C ALA A 436 -39.49 -29.97 8.30
N GLU A 437 -40.38 -30.42 7.42
CA GLU A 437 -40.08 -31.01 6.12
C GLU A 437 -39.49 -29.97 5.15
N PRO A 438 -38.57 -30.33 4.26
CA PRO A 438 -38.08 -29.42 3.22
C PRO A 438 -38.99 -29.50 2.00
N THR A 439 -39.56 -28.36 1.62
CA THR A 439 -40.23 -28.17 0.32
C THR A 439 -39.21 -27.79 -0.75
N TYR A 440 -39.04 -28.62 -1.78
CA TYR A 440 -38.42 -28.31 -3.05
C TYR A 440 -39.43 -27.57 -3.93
N THR A 441 -39.04 -26.41 -4.47
CA THR A 441 -39.32 -25.94 -5.82
C THR A 441 -38.19 -25.00 -6.28
#